data_a41c50292530a34c3f0610790ac6f55d
#
_entry.id   a41c50292530a34c3f0610790ac6f55d
#
_cell.length_a   1.000
_cell.length_b   1.000
_cell.length_c   1.000
_cell.angle_alpha   90.00
_cell.angle_beta   90.00
_cell.angle_gamma   90.00
#
_symmetry.space_group_name_H-M   'P 1'
#
loop_
_entity.id
_entity.type
_entity.pdbx_description
1 polymer ?
#
loop_
_entity_poly.entity_id
_entity_poly.type
_entity_poly.pdbx_seq_one_letter_code
_entity_poly.pdbx_strand_id
1 'polypeptide(L)'
;MLAVRNLRVLLVEDDPELARTVERSLAHYGHRTVMAGSVAAAEALTDNFDCGILDIDLPDGSGVQLAEALLDRGQIGAVVFFSASSDAEVVAGAREVGTFVAKTDGVRELERALADAVSCAARQVAGSERLPTNPRRRTKSGTRRKTTGPR
;
A
#
# COMPACT_ATOMS: atom_id res chain seq x y z
N MET A 1 19.04 1.92 -16.32
CA MET A 1 17.96 1.78 -15.35
C MET A 1 16.60 1.85 -16.00
N LEU A 2 15.82 0.86 -15.82
CA LEU A 2 14.51 0.81 -16.45
C LEU A 2 13.48 1.55 -15.63
N ALA A 3 12.68 2.36 -16.30
CA ALA A 3 11.57 3.03 -15.64
C ALA A 3 10.47 2.01 -15.35
N VAL A 4 9.81 2.17 -14.21
CA VAL A 4 8.67 1.35 -13.86
C VAL A 4 7.48 1.84 -14.66
N ARG A 5 6.79 0.93 -15.33
CA ARG A 5 5.68 1.27 -16.21
C ARG A 5 4.54 0.30 -16.06
N ASN A 6 3.39 0.73 -16.54
CA ASN A 6 2.20 -0.12 -16.61
C ASN A 6 1.74 -0.59 -15.26
N LEU A 7 1.92 0.25 -14.25
CA LEU A 7 1.42 -0.06 -12.93
C LEU A 7 -0.07 0.19 -12.85
N ARG A 8 -0.74 -0.62 -12.06
CA ARG A 8 -2.11 -0.36 -11.66
C ARG A 8 -2.06 0.36 -10.32
N VAL A 9 -2.56 1.56 -10.28
CA VAL A 9 -2.46 2.43 -9.11
C VAL A 9 -3.84 2.74 -8.57
N LEU A 10 -4.02 2.58 -7.28
CA LEU A 10 -5.21 3.06 -6.60
C LEU A 10 -4.90 4.45 -6.05
N LEU A 11 -5.68 5.43 -6.45
CA LEU A 11 -5.49 6.80 -5.98
C LEU A 11 -6.68 7.18 -5.12
N VAL A 12 -6.43 7.44 -3.84
CA VAL A 12 -7.47 7.83 -2.90
C VAL A 12 -7.24 9.28 -2.52
N GLU A 13 -8.08 10.14 -3.05
CA GLU A 13 -7.95 11.59 -2.92
C GLU A 13 -9.34 12.21 -3.04
N ASP A 14 -9.73 13.01 -2.06
CA ASP A 14 -11.09 13.57 -2.07
C ASP A 14 -11.20 14.85 -2.90
N ASP A 15 -10.09 15.49 -3.25
CA ASP A 15 -10.10 16.66 -4.11
C ASP A 15 -10.11 16.20 -5.56
N PRO A 16 -11.23 16.37 -6.29
CA PRO A 16 -11.31 15.82 -7.64
C PRO A 16 -10.35 16.48 -8.62
N GLU A 17 -10.02 17.75 -8.44
CA GLU A 17 -9.07 18.39 -9.34
C GLU A 17 -7.67 17.85 -9.17
N LEU A 18 -7.25 17.68 -7.92
CA LEU A 18 -5.94 17.13 -7.65
C LEU A 18 -5.88 15.69 -8.13
N ALA A 19 -6.94 14.93 -7.87
CA ALA A 19 -6.98 13.53 -8.31
C ALA A 19 -6.80 13.43 -9.83
N ARG A 20 -7.47 14.29 -10.58
CA ARG A 20 -7.34 14.26 -12.04
C ARG A 20 -5.94 14.68 -12.48
N THR A 21 -5.35 15.63 -11.79
CA THR A 21 -4.00 16.07 -12.11
C THR A 21 -3.01 14.92 -11.91
N VAL A 22 -3.13 14.22 -10.79
CA VAL A 22 -2.26 13.09 -10.50
C VAL A 22 -2.50 11.98 -11.52
N GLU A 23 -3.76 11.66 -11.79
CA GLU A 23 -4.08 10.61 -12.76
C GLU A 23 -3.47 10.91 -14.12
N ARG A 24 -3.59 12.16 -14.57
CA ARG A 24 -3.05 12.55 -15.86
C ARG A 24 -1.54 12.41 -15.91
N SER A 25 -0.87 12.79 -14.83
CA SER A 25 0.57 12.65 -14.74
C SER A 25 0.98 11.19 -14.76
N LEU A 26 0.27 10.35 -14.02
CA LEU A 26 0.56 8.91 -13.99
C LEU A 26 0.34 8.28 -15.36
N ALA A 27 -0.71 8.70 -16.07
CA ALA A 27 -0.98 8.19 -17.41
C ALA A 27 0.16 8.55 -18.37
N HIS A 28 0.76 9.71 -18.16
CA HIS A 28 1.88 10.12 -18.98
C HIS A 28 3.07 9.16 -18.82
N TYR A 29 3.22 8.56 -17.65
CA TYR A 29 4.26 7.58 -17.39
C TYR A 29 3.83 6.14 -17.70
N GLY A 30 2.63 5.97 -18.23
CA GLY A 30 2.15 4.66 -18.65
C GLY A 30 1.41 3.88 -17.59
N HIS A 31 1.02 4.51 -16.51
CA HIS A 31 0.29 3.83 -15.43
C HIS A 31 -1.20 3.96 -15.59
N ARG A 32 -1.93 2.99 -15.07
CA ARG A 32 -3.39 3.02 -15.02
C ARG A 32 -3.84 3.33 -13.61
N THR A 33 -4.78 4.25 -13.49
CA THR A 33 -5.23 4.72 -12.19
C THR A 33 -6.71 4.47 -12.02
N VAL A 34 -7.08 3.95 -10.85
CA VAL A 34 -8.47 3.90 -10.40
C VAL A 34 -8.57 4.87 -9.24
N MET A 35 -9.55 5.76 -9.30
CA MET A 35 -9.69 6.82 -8.30
C MET A 35 -10.82 6.52 -7.34
N ALA A 36 -10.59 6.83 -6.07
CA ALA A 36 -11.62 6.76 -5.03
C ALA A 36 -11.52 8.04 -4.22
N GLY A 37 -12.66 8.60 -3.85
CA GLY A 37 -12.69 9.88 -3.16
C GLY A 37 -12.83 9.78 -1.66
N SER A 38 -12.88 8.57 -1.11
CA SER A 38 -13.09 8.38 0.32
C SER A 38 -12.61 6.99 0.72
N VAL A 39 -12.53 6.77 2.04
CA VAL A 39 -12.21 5.44 2.56
C VAL A 39 -13.25 4.43 2.09
N ALA A 40 -14.53 4.79 2.21
CA ALA A 40 -15.62 3.87 1.83
C ALA A 40 -15.55 3.51 0.36
N ALA A 41 -15.28 4.50 -0.50
CA ALA A 41 -15.19 4.23 -1.93
C ALA A 41 -14.02 3.30 -2.24
N ALA A 42 -12.90 3.49 -1.57
CA ALA A 42 -11.73 2.64 -1.77
C ALA A 42 -12.00 1.21 -1.29
N GLU A 43 -12.67 1.08 -0.15
CA GLU A 43 -12.95 -0.25 0.41
C GLU A 43 -13.98 -1.03 -0.39
N ALA A 44 -14.79 -0.33 -1.18
CA ALA A 44 -15.75 -1.00 -2.05
C ALA A 44 -15.10 -1.65 -3.26
N LEU A 45 -13.85 -1.30 -3.56
CA LEU A 45 -13.15 -1.88 -4.69
C LEU A 45 -12.63 -3.27 -4.32
N THR A 46 -12.72 -4.18 -5.27
CA THR A 46 -12.25 -5.55 -5.07
C THR A 46 -11.02 -5.87 -5.91
N ASP A 47 -10.59 -4.94 -6.75
CA ASP A 47 -9.44 -5.12 -7.60
C ASP A 47 -8.15 -5.08 -6.79
N ASN A 48 -7.11 -5.65 -7.37
CA ASN A 48 -5.77 -5.56 -6.81
C ASN A 48 -4.98 -4.50 -7.58
N PHE A 49 -4.07 -3.85 -6.88
CA PHE A 49 -3.25 -2.79 -7.44
C PHE A 49 -1.80 -3.01 -7.08
N ASP A 50 -0.91 -2.52 -7.92
CA ASP A 50 0.52 -2.60 -7.62
C ASP A 50 0.89 -1.64 -6.50
N CYS A 51 0.24 -0.48 -6.45
CA CYS A 51 0.55 0.54 -5.47
C CYS A 51 -0.70 1.36 -5.17
N GLY A 52 -0.76 1.89 -3.95
CA GLY A 52 -1.76 2.87 -3.59
C GLY A 52 -1.10 4.22 -3.36
N ILE A 53 -1.74 5.28 -3.84
CA ILE A 53 -1.39 6.64 -3.50
C ILE A 53 -2.56 7.18 -2.70
N LEU A 54 -2.33 7.49 -1.44
CA LEU A 54 -3.41 7.84 -0.53
C LEU A 54 -3.14 9.15 0.18
N ASP A 55 -4.16 9.99 0.23
CA ASP A 55 -4.12 11.12 1.15
C ASP A 55 -4.34 10.58 2.55
N ILE A 56 -3.75 11.23 3.53
CA ILE A 56 -3.87 10.81 4.91
C ILE A 56 -5.20 11.27 5.49
N ASP A 57 -5.59 12.50 5.21
CA ASP A 57 -6.81 13.10 5.78
C ASP A 57 -7.94 12.97 4.79
N LEU A 58 -8.74 11.92 4.95
CA LEU A 58 -9.89 11.68 4.09
C LEU A 58 -11.16 12.05 4.84
N PRO A 59 -12.24 12.37 4.12
CA PRO A 59 -13.45 12.88 4.78
C PRO A 59 -14.07 11.88 5.76
N ASP A 60 -13.86 10.59 5.56
CA ASP A 60 -14.48 9.55 6.39
C ASP A 60 -13.47 8.67 7.11
N GLY A 61 -12.21 9.09 7.18
CA GLY A 61 -11.26 8.31 7.96
C GLY A 61 -9.81 8.62 7.64
N SER A 62 -8.95 7.76 8.14
CA SER A 62 -7.52 7.92 8.01
C SER A 62 -6.98 7.12 6.83
N GLY A 63 -6.21 7.80 5.98
CA GLY A 63 -5.54 7.12 4.88
C GLY A 63 -4.49 6.14 5.36
N VAL A 64 -3.90 6.39 6.53
CA VAL A 64 -2.91 5.45 7.06
C VAL A 64 -3.57 4.14 7.44
N GLN A 65 -4.71 4.20 8.14
CA GLN A 65 -5.44 2.99 8.50
C GLN A 65 -5.95 2.26 7.27
N LEU A 66 -6.42 3.00 6.28
CA LEU A 66 -6.85 2.39 5.04
C LEU A 66 -5.69 1.66 4.36
N ALA A 67 -4.52 2.28 4.33
CA ALA A 67 -3.35 1.66 3.71
C ALA A 67 -2.99 0.35 4.41
N GLU A 68 -3.02 0.36 5.75
CA GLU A 68 -2.72 -0.86 6.49
C GLU A 68 -3.68 -1.97 6.15
N ALA A 69 -4.97 -1.65 6.05
CA ALA A 69 -5.97 -2.65 5.70
C ALA A 69 -5.76 -3.20 4.29
N LEU A 70 -5.47 -2.32 3.34
CA LEU A 70 -5.27 -2.74 1.96
C LEU A 70 -4.00 -3.57 1.80
N LEU A 71 -2.95 -3.22 2.52
CA LEU A 71 -1.72 -4.01 2.50
C LEU A 71 -1.95 -5.39 3.12
N ASP A 72 -2.67 -5.44 4.24
CA ASP A 72 -2.95 -6.70 4.91
C ASP A 72 -3.75 -7.65 4.04
N ARG A 73 -4.66 -7.11 3.24
CA ARG A 73 -5.47 -7.92 2.32
C ARG A 73 -4.73 -8.30 1.06
N GLY A 74 -3.56 -7.74 0.84
CA GLY A 74 -2.84 -7.96 -0.40
C GLY A 74 -3.43 -7.24 -1.59
N GLN A 75 -4.27 -6.24 -1.36
CA GLN A 75 -4.88 -5.48 -2.45
C GLN A 75 -3.92 -4.47 -3.06
N ILE A 76 -2.97 -3.97 -2.27
CA ILE A 76 -1.89 -3.14 -2.80
C ILE A 76 -0.58 -3.74 -2.33
N GLY A 77 0.44 -3.61 -3.16
CA GLY A 77 1.76 -4.12 -2.83
C GLY A 77 2.68 -3.10 -2.19
N ALA A 78 2.36 -1.82 -2.33
CA ALA A 78 3.15 -0.74 -1.78
C ALA A 78 2.24 0.46 -1.61
N VAL A 79 2.63 1.42 -0.78
CA VAL A 79 1.83 2.62 -0.59
C VAL A 79 2.72 3.85 -0.54
N VAL A 80 2.24 4.92 -1.16
CA VAL A 80 2.83 6.25 -1.06
C VAL A 80 1.74 7.17 -0.53
N PHE A 81 2.02 7.86 0.55
CA PHE A 81 1.10 8.87 1.07
C PHE A 81 1.43 10.20 0.43
N PHE A 82 0.42 10.85 -0.11
CA PHE A 82 0.56 12.14 -0.76
C PHE A 82 -0.39 13.10 -0.05
N SER A 83 0.14 13.90 0.86
CA SER A 83 -0.71 14.59 1.81
C SER A 83 -0.17 15.97 2.14
N ALA A 84 -1.09 16.84 2.55
CA ALA A 84 -0.74 18.18 3.01
C ALA A 84 -0.47 18.22 4.51
N SER A 85 -0.60 17.09 5.21
CA SER A 85 -0.41 17.06 6.66
C SER A 85 1.02 17.43 7.02
N SER A 86 1.15 18.28 8.04
CA SER A 86 2.45 18.63 8.58
C SER A 86 2.58 18.22 10.04
N ASP A 87 1.62 17.49 10.55
CA ASP A 87 1.66 16.97 11.92
C ASP A 87 2.75 15.91 12.01
N ALA A 88 3.74 16.15 12.86
CA ALA A 88 4.92 15.28 12.92
C ALA A 88 4.57 13.84 13.29
N GLU A 89 3.59 13.66 14.19
CA GLU A 89 3.20 12.32 14.61
C GLU A 89 2.48 11.58 13.49
N VAL A 90 1.63 12.28 12.78
CA VAL A 90 0.90 11.70 11.66
C VAL A 90 1.88 11.28 10.57
N VAL A 91 2.82 12.16 10.24
CA VAL A 91 3.81 11.87 9.21
C VAL A 91 4.69 10.69 9.62
N ALA A 92 5.11 10.65 10.90
CA ALA A 92 5.91 9.54 11.39
C ALA A 92 5.16 8.22 11.29
N GLY A 93 3.87 8.23 11.64
CA GLY A 93 3.04 7.04 11.52
C GLY A 93 2.90 6.58 10.09
N ALA A 94 2.73 7.53 9.16
CA ALA A 94 2.62 7.19 7.75
C ALA A 94 3.93 6.56 7.25
N ARG A 95 5.06 7.10 7.69
CA ARG A 95 6.35 6.58 7.26
C ARG A 95 6.64 5.17 7.75
N GLU A 96 5.98 4.75 8.82
CA GLU A 96 6.11 3.38 9.29
C GLU A 96 5.37 2.41 8.37
N VAL A 97 4.37 2.89 7.65
CA VAL A 97 3.56 2.05 6.77
C VAL A 97 4.06 2.12 5.32
N GLY A 98 4.50 3.29 4.89
CA GLY A 98 4.95 3.47 3.51
C GLY A 98 5.76 4.74 3.34
N THR A 99 5.83 5.19 2.11
CA THR A 99 6.57 6.40 1.75
C THR A 99 5.66 7.62 1.88
N PHE A 100 6.20 8.71 2.38
CA PHE A 100 5.44 9.95 2.52
C PHE A 100 5.99 11.00 1.57
N VAL A 101 5.10 11.63 0.81
CA VAL A 101 5.43 12.76 -0.06
C VAL A 101 4.48 13.89 0.29
N ALA A 102 5.02 15.06 0.59
CA ALA A 102 4.18 16.22 0.86
C ALA A 102 3.58 16.74 -0.44
N LYS A 103 2.33 17.18 -0.39
CA LYS A 103 1.69 17.72 -1.59
C LYS A 103 2.47 18.90 -2.15
N THR A 104 3.18 19.63 -1.29
CA THR A 104 4.00 20.76 -1.73
C THR A 104 5.24 20.32 -2.51
N ASP A 105 5.63 19.04 -2.42
CA ASP A 105 6.78 18.55 -3.18
C ASP A 105 6.42 18.26 -4.64
N GLY A 106 5.13 18.19 -4.95
CA GLY A 106 4.69 18.10 -6.33
C GLY A 106 4.57 16.69 -6.85
N VAL A 107 3.96 16.60 -8.04
CA VAL A 107 3.63 15.32 -8.65
C VAL A 107 4.87 14.60 -9.16
N ARG A 108 5.91 15.32 -9.52
CA ARG A 108 7.15 14.72 -9.96
C ARG A 108 7.79 13.89 -8.87
N GLU A 109 7.82 14.46 -7.66
CA GLU A 109 8.37 13.73 -6.52
C GLU A 109 7.50 12.53 -6.20
N LEU A 110 6.19 12.68 -6.37
CA LEU A 110 5.26 11.59 -6.17
C LEU A 110 5.57 10.44 -7.12
N GLU A 111 5.82 10.74 -8.38
CA GLU A 111 6.13 9.72 -9.38
C GLU A 111 7.42 9.00 -9.03
N ARG A 112 8.42 9.72 -8.59
CA ARG A 112 9.67 9.10 -8.18
C ARG A 112 9.47 8.18 -6.99
N ALA A 113 8.72 8.65 -6.00
CA ALA A 113 8.46 7.86 -4.80
C ALA A 113 7.68 6.60 -5.14
N LEU A 114 6.75 6.70 -6.09
CA LEU A 114 5.96 5.55 -6.54
C LEU A 114 6.88 4.48 -7.13
N ALA A 115 7.76 4.87 -8.01
CA ALA A 115 8.68 3.92 -8.64
C ALA A 115 9.57 3.24 -7.61
N ASP A 116 10.08 4.02 -6.64
CA ASP A 116 10.93 3.48 -5.59
C ASP A 116 10.17 2.52 -4.70
N ALA A 117 8.95 2.87 -4.33
CA ALA A 117 8.15 2.04 -3.43
C ALA A 117 7.83 0.70 -4.07
N VAL A 118 7.47 0.70 -5.34
CA VAL A 118 7.15 -0.53 -6.05
C VAL A 118 8.39 -1.40 -6.20
N SER A 119 9.52 -0.80 -6.53
CA SER A 119 10.77 -1.54 -6.67
C SER A 119 11.20 -2.17 -5.34
N CYS A 120 11.04 -1.44 -4.26
CA CYS A 120 11.38 -1.93 -2.93
C CYS A 120 10.48 -3.10 -2.55
N ALA A 121 9.19 -2.99 -2.80
CA ALA A 121 8.24 -4.06 -2.48
C ALA A 121 8.56 -5.32 -3.28
N ALA A 122 8.91 -5.18 -4.55
CA ALA A 122 9.26 -6.32 -5.38
C ALA A 122 10.48 -7.05 -4.82
N ARG A 123 11.46 -6.30 -4.34
CA ARG A 123 12.65 -6.92 -3.75
C ARG A 123 12.33 -7.65 -2.46
N GLN A 124 11.42 -7.09 -1.66
CA GLN A 124 11.02 -7.72 -0.41
C GLN A 124 10.27 -9.02 -0.66
N VAL A 125 9.40 -9.04 -1.66
CA VAL A 125 8.69 -10.25 -2.01
C VAL A 125 9.66 -11.34 -2.48
N ALA A 126 10.63 -10.98 -3.31
CA ALA A 126 11.62 -11.93 -3.77
C ALA A 126 12.42 -12.50 -2.60
N GLY A 127 12.79 -11.65 -1.65
CA GLY A 127 13.49 -12.10 -0.45
C GLY A 127 12.62 -13.00 0.41
N SER A 128 11.35 -12.65 0.55
CA SER A 128 10.43 -13.47 1.35
C SER A 128 10.23 -14.86 0.77
N GLU A 129 10.21 -14.96 -0.53
CA GLU A 129 9.99 -16.27 -1.16
C GLU A 129 11.06 -17.28 -0.82
N ARG A 130 12.22 -16.82 -0.47
CA ARG A 130 13.28 -17.73 -0.14
C ARG A 130 13.16 -18.31 1.25
N LEU A 131 12.30 -17.74 2.08
CA LEU A 131 12.10 -18.26 3.42
C LEU A 131 11.10 -19.39 3.39
N PRO A 132 11.42 -20.51 3.97
CA PRO A 132 10.41 -21.53 4.16
C PRO A 132 9.45 -21.02 5.16
N THR A 133 8.38 -21.22 5.00
CA THR A 133 7.49 -20.75 5.94
C THR A 133 7.44 -21.51 7.14
N ASN A 134 7.59 -21.69 7.62
CA ASN A 134 7.55 -22.37 8.62
C ASN A 134 6.91 -23.10 9.13
N PRO A 135 7.04 -23.42 9.39
CA PRO A 135 6.43 -24.33 9.81
C PRO A 135 5.94 -24.42 10.99
N ARG A 136 5.86 -24.21 11.44
CA ARG A 136 5.48 -24.29 12.47
C ARG A 136 4.37 -24.52 12.77
N ARG A 137 4.02 -24.56 12.47
CA ARG A 137 3.05 -24.75 12.69
C ARG A 137 2.71 -25.89 12.87
N ARG A 138 3.09 -26.53 12.88
CA ARG A 138 2.90 -27.57 13.06
C ARG A 138 2.86 -28.11 14.13
N THR A 139 2.96 -27.98 14.58
CA THR A 139 2.96 -28.39 15.45
C THR A 139 2.45 -28.82 16.27
N LYS A 140 2.07 -28.97 16.53
CA LYS A 140 1.63 -29.36 17.25
C LYS A 140 1.13 -30.23 17.55
N SER A 141 1.04 -30.57 17.37
CA SER A 141 0.60 -31.33 17.59
C SER A 141 0.58 -32.18 18.24
N GLY A 142 0.61 -32.43 18.34
CA GLY A 142 0.60 -33.20 18.90
C GLY A 142 0.43 -33.66 19.68
N THR A 143 0.43 -33.87 19.90
CA THR A 143 0.37 -34.34 20.55
C THR A 143 -0.01 -35.02 21.15
N ARG A 144 -0.18 -35.27 21.22
CA ARG A 144 -0.42 -35.90 21.78
C ARG A 144 -0.76 -36.76 22.22
N ARG A 145 -0.75 -37.06 22.41
CA ARG A 145 -0.91 -37.82 22.84
C ARG A 145 -1.21 -38.62 23.43
N LYS A 146 -1.25 -38.91 23.66
CA LYS A 146 -1.37 -39.59 24.13
C LYS A 146 -1.69 -40.40 24.75
N THR A 147 -1.80 -40.66 24.99
CA THR A 147 -1.95 -41.30 25.51
C THR A 147 -2.19 -42.17 26.09
N THR A 148 -2.40 -42.57 26.36
CA THR A 148 -2.53 -43.29 26.83
C THR A 148 -2.77 -44.15 27.34
N GLY A 149 -2.99 -44.50 27.56
CA GLY A 149 -3.21 -45.35 28.08
C GLY A 149 -3.32 -46.23 28.60
N PRO A 150 -3.46 -46.74 29.07
CA PRO A 150 -3.62 -47.62 29.46
C PRO A 150 -4.05 -48.41 30.01
N ARG A 151 -4.18 -48.90 30.32
CA ARG A 151 -4.35 -49.64 30.73
C ARG A 151 -4.61 -50.11 30.89
#